data_3db9bb8e733217321f8e0f108e39e655
#
_entry.id   3db9bb8e733217321f8e0f108e39e655
#
_cell.length_a   1.000
_cell.length_b   1.000
_cell.length_c   1.000
_cell.angle_alpha   90.00
_cell.angle_beta   90.00
_cell.angle_gamma   90.00
#
_symmetry.space_group_name_H-M   'P 1'
#
loop_
_entity.id
_entity.type
_entity.pdbx_description
1 polymer ?
#
loop_
_entity_poly.entity_id
_entity_poly.type
_entity_poly.pdbx_seq_one_letter_code
_entity_poly.pdbx_strand_id
1 'polypeptide(L)'
;MKCCQKSNWGGKREMAGRKKTCHRKVPFNRRINENILNILRDYAKRHNLTDTQALESAILLQSNIEKLKGDMVMKICIPTSEGKLCGHFGHCDSFTFAEINPETKEILSIEERIPEEGISCQSAAWISEQGVSKVLAGGMGGRPMMMFAQNGVEVVAGCPELPIREVLEKYMANSLETGENACGGEGHDHAHCHHHGEGHHCHH
;
A
#
# COMPACT_ATOMS: atom_id res chain seq x y z
N MET A 1 9.38 27.74 14.37
CA MET A 1 10.27 28.68 13.64
C MET A 1 9.68 30.08 13.71
N LYS A 2 10.34 30.98 14.42
CA LYS A 2 9.87 32.36 14.59
C LYS A 2 10.26 33.15 13.33
N CYS A 3 9.29 33.51 12.50
CA CYS A 3 9.51 34.34 11.34
C CYS A 3 9.14 35.80 11.68
N CYS A 4 10.12 36.69 11.55
CA CYS A 4 10.00 38.15 11.55
C CYS A 4 9.43 38.84 12.79
N GLN A 5 10.30 39.13 13.75
CA GLN A 5 10.08 40.27 14.66
C GLN A 5 10.16 41.57 13.88
N LYS A 6 9.09 42.41 13.98
CA LYS A 6 9.01 43.74 13.42
C LYS A 6 9.96 44.66 14.18
N SER A 7 11.04 45.10 13.56
CA SER A 7 11.78 46.26 14.04
C SER A 7 11.02 47.53 13.65
N ASN A 8 10.56 48.26 14.66
CA ASN A 8 9.88 49.54 14.55
C ASN A 8 10.92 50.63 14.33
N TRP A 9 11.09 51.13 13.11
CA TRP A 9 11.80 52.39 12.85
C TRP A 9 10.91 53.29 12.03
N GLY A 10 10.73 54.49 12.60
CA GLY A 10 9.71 55.45 12.29
C GLY A 10 9.72 56.03 10.88
N GLY A 11 8.56 56.57 10.52
CA GLY A 11 8.35 57.41 9.33
C GLY A 11 7.12 56.98 8.57
N LYS A 12 5.99 57.64 8.85
CA LYS A 12 4.75 57.57 8.07
C LYS A 12 5.04 57.89 6.62
N ARG A 13 5.03 56.89 5.73
CA ARG A 13 4.61 57.00 4.32
C ARG A 13 3.73 55.82 4.05
N GLU A 14 2.42 56.00 4.16
CA GLU A 14 1.45 55.11 3.58
C GLU A 14 1.61 55.18 2.05
N MET A 15 1.62 53.99 1.44
CA MET A 15 1.51 53.78 0.00
C MET A 15 2.76 54.05 -0.85
N ALA A 16 3.77 53.21 -0.80
CA ALA A 16 4.56 52.77 -1.95
C ALA A 16 5.72 51.86 -1.48
N GLY A 17 5.43 50.64 -1.25
CA GLY A 17 6.48 49.65 -0.99
C GLY A 17 6.00 48.25 -1.41
N ARG A 18 6.60 47.71 -2.45
CA ARG A 18 6.41 46.31 -2.85
C ARG A 18 6.52 45.43 -1.62
N LYS A 19 5.45 44.70 -1.26
CA LYS A 19 5.46 43.73 -0.12
C LYS A 19 6.72 42.84 -0.24
N LYS A 20 7.60 42.87 0.78
CA LYS A 20 8.77 42.00 0.83
C LYS A 20 8.25 40.57 0.97
N THR A 21 8.31 39.79 -0.10
CA THR A 21 8.07 38.35 -0.04
C THR A 21 9.19 37.71 0.76
N CYS A 22 8.82 36.85 1.68
CA CYS A 22 9.72 36.14 2.61
C CYS A 22 10.74 35.22 1.88
N HIS A 23 10.51 34.96 0.59
CA HIS A 23 11.40 34.13 -0.23
C HIS A 23 12.17 34.97 -1.24
N ARG A 24 13.50 34.85 -1.21
CA ARG A 24 14.38 35.49 -2.19
C ARG A 24 14.16 34.86 -3.55
N LYS A 25 13.61 35.59 -4.50
CA LYS A 25 13.50 35.15 -5.89
C LYS A 25 14.87 35.21 -6.55
N VAL A 26 15.31 34.11 -7.13
CA VAL A 26 16.56 33.99 -7.89
C VAL A 26 16.20 34.01 -9.38
N PRO A 27 16.94 34.71 -10.23
CA PRO A 27 16.65 34.68 -11.65
C PRO A 27 16.91 33.27 -12.22
N PHE A 28 15.91 32.74 -12.92
CA PHE A 28 16.00 31.44 -13.59
C PHE A 28 16.13 31.67 -15.09
N ASN A 29 17.33 31.49 -15.64
CA ASN A 29 17.60 31.70 -17.06
C ASN A 29 17.85 30.34 -17.74
N ARG A 30 16.79 29.73 -18.27
CA ARG A 30 16.82 28.48 -19.02
C ARG A 30 16.01 28.61 -20.30
N ARG A 31 16.44 27.90 -21.35
CA ARG A 31 15.66 27.77 -22.59
C ARG A 31 14.59 26.71 -22.38
N ILE A 32 13.34 27.04 -22.66
CA ILE A 32 12.19 26.16 -22.60
C ILE A 32 11.70 25.90 -24.02
N ASN A 33 11.27 24.68 -24.31
CA ASN A 33 10.66 24.34 -25.59
C ASN A 33 9.40 25.21 -25.82
N GLU A 34 9.24 25.69 -27.05
CA GLU A 34 8.18 26.64 -27.40
C GLU A 34 6.78 26.05 -27.19
N ASN A 35 6.56 24.76 -27.45
CA ASN A 35 5.29 24.11 -27.19
C ASN A 35 4.95 24.12 -25.68
N ILE A 36 5.93 23.84 -24.83
CA ILE A 36 5.75 23.86 -23.37
C ILE A 36 5.47 25.29 -22.91
N LEU A 37 6.15 26.29 -23.48
CA LEU A 37 5.92 27.69 -23.17
C LEU A 37 4.50 28.14 -23.53
N ASN A 38 3.98 27.69 -24.66
CA ASN A 38 2.61 27.98 -25.08
C ASN A 38 1.58 27.34 -24.16
N ILE A 39 1.78 26.07 -23.75
CA ILE A 39 0.92 25.41 -22.76
C ILE A 39 0.93 26.18 -21.43
N LEU A 40 2.12 26.59 -20.97
CA LEU A 40 2.26 27.37 -19.74
C LEU A 40 1.51 28.69 -19.80
N ARG A 41 1.63 29.42 -20.91
CA ARG A 41 0.93 30.71 -21.12
C ARG A 41 -0.58 30.54 -21.17
N ASP A 42 -1.06 29.50 -21.81
CA ASP A 42 -2.50 29.22 -21.87
C ASP A 42 -3.06 28.83 -20.49
N TYR A 43 -2.30 28.06 -19.71
CA TYR A 43 -2.62 27.79 -18.32
C TYR A 43 -2.64 29.07 -17.48
N ALA A 44 -1.60 29.88 -17.58
CA ALA A 44 -1.47 31.16 -16.86
C ALA A 44 -2.66 32.08 -17.15
N LYS A 45 -3.05 32.20 -18.42
CA LYS A 45 -4.22 33.02 -18.84
C LYS A 45 -5.52 32.52 -18.25
N ARG A 46 -5.76 31.18 -18.30
CA ARG A 46 -7.00 30.57 -17.77
C ARG A 46 -7.15 30.77 -16.27
N HIS A 47 -6.04 30.79 -15.53
CA HIS A 47 -6.02 30.91 -14.06
C HIS A 47 -5.67 32.32 -13.56
N ASN A 48 -5.57 33.30 -14.46
CA ASN A 48 -5.19 34.69 -14.13
C ASN A 48 -3.86 34.79 -13.35
N LEU A 49 -2.87 34.00 -13.76
CA LEU A 49 -1.53 33.95 -13.19
C LEU A 49 -0.51 34.58 -14.12
N THR A 50 0.64 34.97 -13.58
CA THR A 50 1.82 35.26 -14.40
C THR A 50 2.50 33.95 -14.84
N ASP A 51 3.27 33.99 -15.92
CA ASP A 51 4.03 32.81 -16.41
C ASP A 51 4.91 32.21 -15.30
N THR A 52 5.52 33.04 -14.48
CA THR A 52 6.33 32.61 -13.33
C THR A 52 5.50 31.90 -12.26
N GLN A 53 4.32 32.44 -11.90
CA GLN A 53 3.42 31.82 -10.93
C GLN A 53 2.85 30.50 -11.44
N ALA A 54 2.54 30.42 -12.71
CA ALA A 54 2.08 29.20 -13.36
C ALA A 54 3.17 28.11 -13.32
N LEU A 55 4.42 28.46 -13.59
CA LEU A 55 5.56 27.56 -13.51
C LEU A 55 5.83 27.10 -12.05
N GLU A 56 5.85 28.02 -11.10
CA GLU A 56 6.00 27.74 -9.67
C GLU A 56 4.92 26.76 -9.20
N SER A 57 3.65 26.99 -9.59
CA SER A 57 2.52 26.12 -9.24
C SER A 57 2.64 24.74 -9.84
N ALA A 58 3.07 24.64 -11.11
CA ALA A 58 3.27 23.35 -11.78
C ALA A 58 4.39 22.52 -11.12
N ILE A 59 5.51 23.16 -10.77
CA ILE A 59 6.62 22.49 -10.10
C ILE A 59 6.22 22.01 -8.69
N LEU A 60 5.50 22.84 -7.92
CA LEU A 60 5.02 22.48 -6.60
C LEU A 60 4.02 21.31 -6.66
N LEU A 61 3.11 21.33 -7.64
CA LEU A 61 2.16 20.25 -7.85
C LEU A 61 2.88 18.95 -8.20
N GLN A 62 3.84 19.00 -9.13
CA GLN A 62 4.63 17.82 -9.49
C GLN A 62 5.41 17.26 -8.30
N SER A 63 6.08 18.11 -7.53
CA SER A 63 6.81 17.70 -6.33
C SER A 63 5.90 17.07 -5.27
N ASN A 64 4.67 17.57 -5.10
CA ASN A 64 3.71 16.98 -4.18
C ASN A 64 3.20 15.63 -4.68
N ILE A 65 2.96 15.49 -5.99
CA ILE A 65 2.58 14.22 -6.60
C ILE A 65 3.69 13.19 -6.42
N GLU A 66 4.95 13.56 -6.64
CA GLU A 66 6.10 12.67 -6.44
C GLU A 66 6.26 12.24 -4.98
N LYS A 67 6.04 13.13 -4.02
CA LYS A 67 6.02 12.78 -2.59
C LYS A 67 4.89 11.81 -2.27
N LEU A 68 3.66 12.08 -2.73
CA LEU A 68 2.52 11.19 -2.51
C LEU A 68 2.76 9.81 -3.13
N LYS A 69 3.40 9.73 -4.29
CA LYS A 69 3.79 8.47 -4.93
C LYS A 69 4.87 7.72 -4.14
N GLY A 70 5.86 8.44 -3.59
CA GLY A 70 6.91 7.86 -2.76
C GLY A 70 6.39 7.31 -1.41
N ASP A 71 5.31 7.90 -0.88
CA ASP A 71 4.69 7.50 0.38
C ASP A 71 3.65 6.37 0.22
N MET A 72 3.31 5.97 -1.01
CA MET A 72 2.39 4.86 -1.26
C MET A 72 3.10 3.51 -1.06
N VAL A 73 3.19 3.08 0.18
CA VAL A 73 3.65 1.73 0.53
C VAL A 73 2.44 0.83 0.70
N MET A 74 2.42 -0.27 -0.05
CA MET A 74 1.44 -1.33 0.10
C MET A 74 2.06 -2.49 0.86
N LYS A 75 1.43 -2.92 1.94
CA LYS A 75 1.86 -4.08 2.71
C LYS A 75 1.05 -5.30 2.30
N ILE A 76 1.75 -6.32 1.83
CA ILE A 76 1.17 -7.59 1.35
C ILE A 76 1.58 -8.70 2.30
N CYS A 77 0.65 -9.60 2.61
CA CYS A 77 0.93 -10.83 3.34
C CYS A 77 0.80 -12.03 2.40
N ILE A 78 1.73 -12.98 2.52
CA ILE A 78 1.77 -14.22 1.75
C ILE A 78 1.95 -15.39 2.73
N PRO A 79 0.98 -16.31 2.85
CA PRO A 79 1.16 -17.56 3.57
C PRO A 79 2.31 -18.34 2.95
N THR A 80 3.27 -18.76 3.76
CA THR A 80 4.56 -19.28 3.29
C THR A 80 4.81 -20.68 3.87
N SER A 81 5.30 -21.56 3.03
CA SER A 81 5.87 -22.85 3.40
C SER A 81 7.13 -23.11 2.60
N GLU A 82 8.21 -23.47 3.25
CA GLU A 82 9.52 -23.74 2.63
C GLU A 82 10.01 -22.59 1.69
N GLY A 83 9.72 -21.34 2.04
CA GLY A 83 10.13 -20.15 1.26
C GLY A 83 9.31 -19.90 -0.01
N LYS A 84 8.20 -20.62 -0.20
CA LYS A 84 7.25 -20.47 -1.31
C LYS A 84 5.88 -20.08 -0.79
N LEU A 85 5.03 -19.55 -1.67
CA LEU A 85 3.61 -19.37 -1.37
C LEU A 85 2.98 -20.74 -1.07
N CYS A 86 2.32 -20.85 0.08
CA CYS A 86 1.65 -22.07 0.52
C CYS A 86 0.31 -22.26 -0.22
N GLY A 87 0.09 -23.47 -0.73
CA GLY A 87 -1.14 -23.84 -1.44
C GLY A 87 -2.41 -23.71 -0.61
N HIS A 88 -2.31 -23.78 0.75
CA HIS A 88 -3.45 -23.69 1.67
C HIS A 88 -3.14 -22.76 2.85
N PHE A 89 -3.95 -21.73 3.04
CA PHE A 89 -3.79 -20.72 4.09
C PHE A 89 -3.64 -21.30 5.51
N GLY A 90 -4.34 -22.37 5.83
CA GLY A 90 -4.32 -23.00 7.16
C GLY A 90 -3.18 -24.00 7.39
N HIS A 91 -2.37 -24.29 6.38
CA HIS A 91 -1.29 -25.30 6.43
C HIS A 91 0.10 -24.70 6.17
N CYS A 92 0.22 -23.37 6.21
CA CYS A 92 1.50 -22.71 6.04
C CYS A 92 2.35 -22.81 7.31
N ASP A 93 3.67 -22.64 7.16
CA ASP A 93 4.63 -22.67 8.28
C ASP A 93 4.80 -21.26 8.87
N SER A 94 4.62 -20.25 8.04
CA SER A 94 4.86 -18.85 8.38
C SER A 94 4.04 -17.92 7.49
N PHE A 95 4.13 -16.62 7.77
CA PHE A 95 3.59 -15.55 6.93
C PHE A 95 4.70 -14.60 6.53
N THR A 96 4.85 -14.38 5.23
CA THR A 96 5.77 -13.38 4.70
C THR A 96 5.02 -12.06 4.50
N PHE A 97 5.53 -11.00 5.12
CA PHE A 97 5.08 -9.63 4.94
C PHE A 97 6.04 -8.92 3.99
N ALA A 98 5.51 -8.39 2.91
CA ALA A 98 6.28 -7.60 1.95
C ALA A 98 5.74 -6.18 1.89
N GLU A 99 6.62 -5.20 1.97
CA GLU A 99 6.29 -3.82 1.68
C GLU A 99 6.75 -3.50 0.26
N ILE A 100 5.82 -3.08 -0.57
CA ILE A 100 6.08 -2.75 -1.96
C ILE A 100 5.62 -1.34 -2.28
N ASN A 101 6.30 -0.71 -3.21
CA ASN A 101 5.80 0.51 -3.83
C ASN A 101 5.11 0.15 -5.16
N PRO A 102 3.78 0.27 -5.27
CA PRO A 102 3.04 -0.15 -6.47
C PRO A 102 3.33 0.73 -7.70
N GLU A 103 3.79 1.98 -7.49
CA GLU A 103 4.11 2.91 -8.57
C GLU A 103 5.50 2.64 -9.16
N THR A 104 6.52 2.49 -8.30
CA THR A 104 7.90 2.21 -8.73
C THR A 104 8.13 0.74 -9.01
N LYS A 105 7.21 -0.14 -8.61
CA LYS A 105 7.33 -1.61 -8.67
C LYS A 105 8.55 -2.13 -7.92
N GLU A 106 8.90 -1.48 -6.83
CA GLU A 106 10.03 -1.87 -5.98
C GLU A 106 9.55 -2.60 -4.74
N ILE A 107 10.28 -3.66 -4.37
CA ILE A 107 10.11 -4.35 -3.10
C ILE A 107 11.01 -3.64 -2.08
N LEU A 108 10.39 -3.01 -1.09
CA LEU A 108 11.09 -2.22 -0.07
C LEU A 108 11.60 -3.10 1.08
N SER A 109 10.77 -4.05 1.53
CA SER A 109 11.13 -5.00 2.57
C SER A 109 10.42 -6.33 2.37
N ILE A 110 11.03 -7.41 2.87
CA ILE A 110 10.42 -8.75 2.99
C ILE A 110 10.78 -9.26 4.37
N GLU A 111 9.79 -9.60 5.16
CA GLU A 111 9.94 -10.10 6.51
C GLU A 111 9.04 -11.33 6.74
N GLU A 112 9.59 -12.38 7.29
CA GLU A 112 8.87 -13.61 7.62
C GLU A 112 8.56 -13.63 9.11
N ARG A 113 7.32 -13.94 9.48
CA ARG A 113 6.83 -13.97 10.86
C ARG A 113 5.91 -15.16 11.09
N ILE A 114 5.93 -15.66 12.31
CA ILE A 114 5.02 -16.70 12.81
C ILE A 114 4.22 -16.09 13.96
N PRO A 115 2.89 -16.25 14.01
CA PRO A 115 2.10 -15.85 15.16
C PRO A 115 2.54 -16.57 16.44
N GLU A 116 2.55 -15.88 17.59
CA GLU A 116 2.94 -16.49 18.89
C GLU A 116 2.05 -17.66 19.27
N GLU A 117 0.76 -17.62 18.92
CA GLU A 117 -0.22 -18.68 19.18
C GLU A 117 -0.20 -19.81 18.14
N GLY A 118 0.76 -19.78 17.20
CA GLY A 118 0.83 -20.69 16.07
C GLY A 118 -0.15 -20.33 14.96
N ILE A 119 -0.11 -21.13 13.88
CA ILE A 119 -0.94 -20.87 12.70
C ILE A 119 -2.30 -21.52 12.86
N SER A 120 -3.35 -20.72 12.80
CA SER A 120 -4.73 -21.14 12.93
C SER A 120 -5.66 -20.32 12.03
N CYS A 121 -6.95 -20.68 11.97
CA CYS A 121 -7.96 -19.86 11.30
C CYS A 121 -8.06 -18.43 11.87
N GLN A 122 -7.62 -18.18 13.11
CA GLN A 122 -7.61 -16.87 13.75
C GLN A 122 -6.42 -15.99 13.30
N SER A 123 -5.44 -16.56 12.62
CA SER A 123 -4.30 -15.81 12.07
C SER A 123 -4.73 -14.67 11.13
N ALA A 124 -5.93 -14.73 10.54
CA ALA A 124 -6.48 -13.66 9.72
C ALA A 124 -6.67 -12.35 10.50
N ALA A 125 -7.09 -12.42 11.78
CA ALA A 125 -7.20 -11.23 12.64
C ALA A 125 -5.81 -10.65 12.93
N TRP A 126 -4.87 -11.50 13.35
CA TRP A 126 -3.50 -11.09 13.63
C TRP A 126 -2.80 -10.47 12.42
N ILE A 127 -2.99 -11.04 11.21
CA ILE A 127 -2.45 -10.48 9.95
C ILE A 127 -3.05 -9.08 9.69
N SER A 128 -4.36 -8.93 9.88
CA SER A 128 -5.03 -7.64 9.67
C SER A 128 -4.49 -6.54 10.61
N GLU A 129 -4.16 -6.89 11.86
CA GLU A 129 -3.56 -5.99 12.84
C GLU A 129 -2.15 -5.50 12.44
N GLN A 130 -1.45 -6.25 11.57
CA GLN A 130 -0.15 -5.83 11.03
C GLN A 130 -0.24 -4.73 9.97
N GLY A 131 -1.42 -4.21 9.67
CA GLY A 131 -1.62 -3.15 8.68
C GLY A 131 -1.48 -3.63 7.24
N VAL A 132 -1.80 -4.88 6.98
CA VAL A 132 -1.80 -5.48 5.65
C VAL A 132 -2.98 -4.94 4.84
N SER A 133 -2.73 -4.53 3.62
CA SER A 133 -3.77 -4.11 2.67
C SER A 133 -4.24 -5.24 1.76
N LYS A 134 -3.39 -6.23 1.53
CA LYS A 134 -3.68 -7.34 0.62
C LYS A 134 -3.03 -8.66 1.08
N VAL A 135 -3.73 -9.78 0.83
CA VAL A 135 -3.21 -11.14 1.04
C VAL A 135 -3.19 -11.87 -0.30
N LEU A 136 -2.04 -12.46 -0.66
CA LEU A 136 -1.92 -13.35 -1.82
C LEU A 136 -1.83 -14.78 -1.31
N ALA A 137 -2.81 -15.62 -1.62
CA ALA A 137 -2.91 -16.99 -1.11
C ALA A 137 -3.20 -17.99 -2.23
N GLY A 138 -2.82 -19.23 -2.04
CA GLY A 138 -3.24 -20.33 -2.89
C GLY A 138 -4.73 -20.64 -2.65
N GLY A 139 -5.01 -21.58 -1.76
CA GLY A 139 -6.38 -21.86 -1.31
C GLY A 139 -6.68 -21.18 0.02
N MET A 140 -7.86 -20.58 0.16
CA MET A 140 -8.34 -19.99 1.40
C MET A 140 -9.81 -20.35 1.65
N GLY A 141 -10.13 -20.82 2.85
CA GLY A 141 -11.50 -21.12 3.25
C GLY A 141 -12.35 -19.86 3.42
N GLY A 142 -13.68 -20.01 3.36
CA GLY A 142 -14.60 -18.88 3.44
C GLY A 142 -14.51 -18.09 4.74
N ARG A 143 -14.21 -18.73 5.88
CA ARG A 143 -14.13 -18.05 7.18
C ARG A 143 -12.97 -17.04 7.27
N PRO A 144 -11.71 -17.40 6.93
CA PRO A 144 -10.62 -16.42 6.85
C PRO A 144 -10.89 -15.31 5.83
N MET A 145 -11.44 -15.64 4.66
CA MET A 145 -11.80 -14.64 3.63
C MET A 145 -12.78 -13.60 4.17
N MET A 146 -13.82 -14.04 4.91
CA MET A 146 -14.79 -13.15 5.53
C MET A 146 -14.14 -12.25 6.58
N MET A 147 -13.22 -12.77 7.39
CA MET A 147 -12.48 -11.99 8.41
C MET A 147 -11.62 -10.91 7.76
N PHE A 148 -10.90 -11.23 6.69
CA PHE A 148 -10.13 -10.25 5.93
C PHE A 148 -11.01 -9.16 5.33
N ALA A 149 -12.13 -9.54 4.71
CA ALA A 149 -13.08 -8.58 4.14
C ALA A 149 -13.66 -7.63 5.18
N GLN A 150 -14.00 -8.12 6.39
CA GLN A 150 -14.47 -7.29 7.51
C GLN A 150 -13.44 -6.28 7.98
N ASN A 151 -12.14 -6.60 7.88
CA ASN A 151 -11.03 -5.73 8.25
C ASN A 151 -10.51 -4.86 7.06
N GLY A 152 -11.20 -4.88 5.93
CA GLY A 152 -10.81 -4.10 4.75
C GLY A 152 -9.57 -4.60 4.02
N VAL A 153 -9.17 -5.86 4.26
CA VAL A 153 -8.03 -6.51 3.59
C VAL A 153 -8.51 -7.24 2.35
N GLU A 154 -7.94 -6.93 1.21
CA GLU A 154 -8.25 -7.61 -0.05
C GLU A 154 -7.53 -8.96 -0.12
N VAL A 155 -8.24 -10.02 -0.51
CA VAL A 155 -7.69 -11.36 -0.69
C VAL A 155 -7.66 -11.73 -2.17
N VAL A 156 -6.49 -12.11 -2.67
CA VAL A 156 -6.30 -12.73 -3.98
C VAL A 156 -6.01 -14.21 -3.75
N ALA A 157 -7.01 -15.06 -4.00
CA ALA A 157 -6.89 -16.50 -3.88
C ALA A 157 -6.55 -17.15 -5.22
N GLY A 158 -6.10 -18.41 -5.19
CA GLY A 158 -5.72 -19.15 -6.40
C GLY A 158 -4.32 -18.83 -6.90
N CYS A 159 -3.49 -18.18 -6.09
CA CYS A 159 -2.10 -17.90 -6.47
C CYS A 159 -1.28 -19.21 -6.56
N PRO A 160 -0.37 -19.32 -7.54
CA PRO A 160 0.49 -20.49 -7.70
C PRO A 160 1.56 -20.61 -6.61
N GLU A 161 1.97 -21.83 -6.31
CA GLU A 161 3.04 -22.12 -5.33
C GLU A 161 4.43 -21.81 -5.89
N LEU A 162 4.77 -20.53 -5.93
CA LEU A 162 6.04 -20.01 -6.44
C LEU A 162 6.87 -19.42 -5.30
N PRO A 163 8.19 -19.24 -5.50
CA PRO A 163 9.03 -18.49 -4.57
C PRO A 163 8.45 -17.10 -4.28
N ILE A 164 8.50 -16.65 -3.04
CA ILE A 164 7.87 -15.39 -2.60
C ILE A 164 8.23 -14.21 -3.49
N ARG A 165 9.51 -14.06 -3.83
CA ARG A 165 9.97 -12.95 -4.69
C ARG A 165 9.34 -13.00 -6.08
N GLU A 166 9.22 -14.18 -6.66
CA GLU A 166 8.61 -14.36 -7.98
C GLU A 166 7.11 -14.04 -7.96
N VAL A 167 6.40 -14.44 -6.88
CA VAL A 167 5.00 -14.07 -6.67
C VAL A 167 4.84 -12.55 -6.64
N LEU A 168 5.68 -11.84 -5.88
CA LEU A 168 5.64 -10.39 -5.78
C LEU A 168 5.97 -9.70 -7.11
N GLU A 169 6.99 -10.15 -7.81
CA GLU A 169 7.37 -9.62 -9.13
C GLU A 169 6.25 -9.80 -10.16
N LYS A 170 5.66 -11.00 -10.23
CA LYS A 170 4.52 -11.26 -11.12
C LYS A 170 3.29 -10.44 -10.73
N TYR A 171 3.03 -10.30 -9.43
CA TYR A 171 1.92 -9.47 -8.95
C TYR A 171 2.10 -8.01 -9.38
N MET A 172 3.27 -7.42 -9.18
CA MET A 172 3.57 -6.04 -9.57
C MET A 172 3.57 -5.84 -11.09
N ALA A 173 3.92 -6.89 -11.85
CA ALA A 173 3.85 -6.87 -13.30
C ALA A 173 2.43 -7.07 -13.84
N ASN A 174 1.43 -7.32 -12.98
CA ASN A 174 0.07 -7.73 -13.35
C ASN A 174 0.06 -9.01 -14.23
N SER A 175 1.02 -9.89 -14.04
CA SER A 175 1.19 -11.15 -14.76
C SER A 175 1.03 -12.38 -13.87
N LEU A 176 0.55 -12.18 -12.62
CA LEU A 176 0.24 -13.28 -11.72
C LEU A 176 -1.07 -13.95 -12.19
N GLU A 177 -0.94 -15.13 -12.76
CA GLU A 177 -2.09 -15.95 -13.13
C GLU A 177 -2.65 -16.62 -11.88
N THR A 178 -3.92 -16.37 -11.59
CA THR A 178 -4.64 -16.98 -10.48
C THR A 178 -5.56 -18.08 -11.00
N GLY A 179 -5.49 -19.25 -10.40
CA GLY A 179 -6.40 -20.37 -10.64
C GLY A 179 -7.69 -20.24 -9.81
N GLU A 180 -8.46 -21.31 -9.79
CA GLU A 180 -9.62 -21.42 -8.90
C GLU A 180 -9.14 -21.53 -7.43
N ASN A 181 -9.92 -20.97 -6.50
CA ASN A 181 -9.65 -21.14 -5.07
C ASN A 181 -9.89 -22.59 -4.67
N ALA A 182 -8.82 -23.34 -4.43
CA ALA A 182 -8.88 -24.76 -4.10
C ALA A 182 -9.69 -25.10 -2.82
N CYS A 183 -9.98 -24.10 -1.98
CA CYS A 183 -10.77 -24.22 -0.75
C CYS A 183 -12.18 -23.58 -0.85
N GLY A 184 -12.58 -23.09 -2.03
CA GLY A 184 -13.82 -22.39 -2.29
C GLY A 184 -15.02 -23.26 -2.68
N GLY A 185 -14.96 -24.58 -2.45
CA GLY A 185 -16.09 -25.48 -2.68
C GLY A 185 -17.29 -25.08 -1.80
N GLU A 186 -18.45 -24.91 -2.43
CA GLU A 186 -19.74 -24.71 -1.75
C GLU A 186 -19.98 -25.85 -0.74
N GLY A 187 -20.22 -25.45 0.52
CA GLY A 187 -20.97 -26.24 1.49
C GLY A 187 -20.46 -27.66 1.78
N HIS A 188 -19.30 -27.82 2.40
CA HIS A 188 -19.11 -28.98 3.24
C HIS A 188 -19.65 -28.70 4.64
N ASP A 189 -20.87 -29.16 4.88
CA ASP A 189 -21.43 -29.35 6.20
C ASP A 189 -20.41 -30.09 7.07
N HIS A 190 -19.91 -29.43 8.10
CA HIS A 190 -19.12 -30.03 9.15
C HIS A 190 -20.02 -30.82 10.10
N ALA A 191 -20.61 -31.91 9.60
CA ALA A 191 -21.19 -32.94 10.39
C ALA A 191 -20.35 -34.20 10.21
N HIS A 192 -19.27 -34.31 10.96
CA HIS A 192 -18.69 -35.60 11.43
C HIS A 192 -17.35 -35.36 12.13
N CYS A 193 -17.40 -34.77 13.32
CA CYS A 193 -16.42 -35.08 14.33
C CYS A 193 -16.91 -36.39 15.00
N HIS A 194 -16.48 -37.52 14.48
CA HIS A 194 -16.64 -38.78 15.21
C HIS A 194 -15.73 -38.77 16.42
N HIS A 195 -16.30 -38.53 17.59
CA HIS A 195 -15.72 -38.92 18.85
C HIS A 195 -15.71 -40.47 18.89
N HIS A 196 -14.56 -41.10 18.72
CA HIS A 196 -14.33 -42.44 19.22
C HIS A 196 -14.18 -42.33 20.74
N GLY A 197 -15.28 -42.47 21.44
CA GLY A 197 -15.30 -42.76 22.85
C GLY A 197 -15.27 -44.26 23.03
N GLU A 198 -14.15 -44.79 23.49
CA GLU A 198 -14.05 -46.19 23.94
C GLU A 198 -14.95 -46.43 25.14
N GLY A 199 -15.83 -47.42 25.01
CA GLY A 199 -16.74 -47.82 26.05
C GLY A 199 -15.99 -48.57 27.19
N HIS A 200 -16.15 -48.04 28.40
CA HIS A 200 -15.90 -48.87 29.60
C HIS A 200 -17.21 -49.47 30.07
N HIS A 201 -17.26 -50.80 29.95
CA HIS A 201 -18.21 -51.65 30.66
C HIS A 201 -18.04 -51.44 32.15
N CYS A 202 -19.11 -51.11 32.88
CA CYS A 202 -19.25 -51.36 34.28
C CYS A 202 -20.37 -52.38 34.47
N HIS A 203 -19.95 -53.56 34.92
CA HIS A 203 -20.84 -54.54 35.55
C HIS A 203 -21.29 -54.02 36.93
N HIS A 204 -22.55 -53.97 37.19
CA HIS A 204 -23.31 -54.58 38.32
C HIS A 204 -24.77 -54.20 38.20
#